data_2f147c307bcb9917d912382aff54f400
#
_entry.id   2f147c307bcb9917d912382aff54f400
#
_cell.length_a   1.000
_cell.length_b   1.000
_cell.length_c   1.000
_cell.angle_alpha   90.00
_cell.angle_beta   90.00
_cell.angle_gamma   90.00
#
_symmetry.space_group_name_H-M   'P 1'
#
loop_
_entity.id
_entity.type
_entity.pdbx_description
1 polymer ?
#
loop_
_entity_poly.entity_id
_entity_poly.type
_entity_poly.pdbx_seq_one_letter_code
_entity_poly.pdbx_strand_id
1 'polypeptide(L)'
;ETDVFSPYPITLSRDRVTEEDAEVKFLIPDHPIMNFPNQLTKEDFNGWVQERGLYFPGKWDSQYKALLSMHDVNESPKEGSLLVAQYGKGQYIYTGLSFFRELPEGVSGAYKLLANLVSAGKQNQLPPTEKIKKKK
;
A
#
# COMPACT_ATOMS: atom_id res chain seq x y z
N GLU A 1 4.36 16.67 -10.72
CA GLU A 1 2.98 16.93 -11.15
C GLU A 1 2.35 15.64 -11.66
N THR A 2 1.37 15.14 -10.91
CA THR A 2 0.71 13.88 -11.23
C THR A 2 -0.78 14.05 -11.47
N ASP A 3 -1.26 15.28 -11.41
CA ASP A 3 -2.69 15.58 -11.55
C ASP A 3 -3.27 15.13 -12.89
N VAL A 4 -2.40 14.94 -13.90
CA VAL A 4 -2.83 14.51 -15.25
C VAL A 4 -3.16 13.01 -15.28
N PHE A 5 -2.58 12.22 -14.37
CA PHE A 5 -2.67 10.75 -14.40
C PHE A 5 -3.45 10.15 -13.23
N SER A 6 -3.88 10.98 -12.29
CA SER A 6 -4.63 10.52 -11.13
C SER A 6 -6.05 11.09 -11.15
N PRO A 7 -7.05 10.31 -10.65
CA PRO A 7 -8.44 10.77 -10.63
C PRO A 7 -8.67 11.94 -9.67
N TYR A 8 -7.86 12.03 -8.62
CA TYR A 8 -7.91 13.10 -7.63
C TYR A 8 -6.49 13.60 -7.39
N PRO A 9 -6.30 14.89 -7.00
CA PRO A 9 -4.96 15.45 -6.87
C PRO A 9 -4.02 14.68 -5.94
N ILE A 10 -2.82 14.41 -6.43
CA ILE A 10 -1.70 13.86 -5.68
C ILE A 10 -0.49 14.74 -5.96
N THR A 11 0.21 15.17 -4.92
CA THR A 11 1.47 15.90 -5.05
C THR A 11 2.62 15.01 -4.60
N LEU A 12 3.46 14.60 -5.54
CA LEU A 12 4.63 13.81 -5.23
C LEU A 12 5.66 14.64 -4.46
N SER A 13 6.42 13.98 -3.62
CA SER A 13 7.51 14.58 -2.86
C SER A 13 8.77 13.73 -2.98
N ARG A 14 9.82 14.13 -2.28
CA ARG A 14 11.03 13.32 -2.13
C ARG A 14 11.01 12.49 -0.85
N ASP A 15 9.86 12.39 -0.21
CA ASP A 15 9.71 11.54 0.96
C ASP A 15 10.05 10.09 0.61
N ARG A 16 10.77 9.45 1.50
CA ARG A 16 11.25 8.09 1.31
C ARG A 16 11.44 7.42 2.65
N VAL A 17 11.53 6.10 2.63
CA VAL A 17 11.97 5.30 3.77
C VAL A 17 13.07 4.38 3.26
N THR A 18 14.30 4.65 3.67
CA THR A 18 15.50 3.97 3.18
C THR A 18 15.94 2.82 4.07
N GLU A 19 15.53 2.79 5.33
CA GLU A 19 15.83 1.68 6.22
C GLU A 19 14.96 0.48 5.85
N GLU A 20 15.61 -0.58 5.41
CA GLU A 20 14.92 -1.78 4.90
C GLU A 20 14.11 -2.53 5.97
N ASP A 21 14.43 -2.32 7.23
CA ASP A 21 13.75 -2.90 8.38
C ASP A 21 12.87 -1.90 9.15
N ALA A 22 12.63 -0.71 8.59
CA ALA A 22 11.76 0.28 9.22
C ALA A 22 10.41 -0.32 9.57
N GLU A 23 9.89 0.00 10.76
CA GLU A 23 8.58 -0.49 11.18
C GLU A 23 7.49 0.02 10.24
N VAL A 24 6.59 -0.89 9.85
CA VAL A 24 5.43 -0.55 9.01
C VAL A 24 4.18 -0.67 9.88
N LYS A 25 3.45 0.44 10.01
CA LYS A 25 2.15 0.45 10.70
C LYS A 25 1.02 0.33 9.69
N PHE A 26 0.06 -0.52 9.99
CA PHE A 26 -1.16 -0.65 9.22
C PHE A 26 -2.19 0.35 9.75
N LEU A 27 -2.51 1.37 8.94
CA LEU A 27 -3.43 2.44 9.34
C LEU A 27 -4.89 1.99 9.30
N ILE A 28 -5.22 1.09 8.36
CA ILE A 28 -6.55 0.52 8.20
C ILE A 28 -6.40 -0.99 8.05
N PRO A 29 -6.14 -1.71 9.16
CA PRO A 29 -5.82 -3.15 9.07
C PRO A 29 -6.94 -4.02 8.50
N ASP A 30 -8.18 -3.61 8.60
CA ASP A 30 -9.33 -4.34 8.08
C ASP A 30 -9.73 -3.92 6.66
N HIS A 31 -8.97 -3.04 6.01
CA HIS A 31 -9.21 -2.70 4.61
C HIS A 31 -9.10 -3.96 3.73
N PRO A 32 -9.98 -4.13 2.72
CA PRO A 32 -9.95 -5.32 1.85
C PRO A 32 -8.58 -5.59 1.21
N ILE A 33 -7.86 -4.56 0.80
CA ILE A 33 -6.52 -4.71 0.22
C ILE A 33 -5.53 -5.36 1.20
N MET A 34 -5.70 -5.13 2.50
CA MET A 34 -4.82 -5.71 3.52
C MET A 34 -5.15 -7.18 3.82
N ASN A 35 -6.26 -7.71 3.28
CA ASN A 35 -6.79 -9.01 3.69
C ASN A 35 -7.13 -9.97 2.56
N PHE A 36 -7.14 -9.53 1.30
CA PHE A 36 -7.55 -10.38 0.19
C PHE A 36 -6.68 -10.19 -1.07
N PRO A 37 -6.22 -11.25 -1.73
CA PRO A 37 -6.43 -12.68 -1.39
C PRO A 37 -5.56 -13.16 -0.22
N ASN A 38 -4.61 -12.36 0.25
CA ASN A 38 -3.73 -12.69 1.36
C ASN A 38 -4.01 -11.78 2.55
N GLN A 39 -4.10 -12.34 3.74
CA GLN A 39 -4.09 -11.53 4.95
C GLN A 39 -2.65 -11.08 5.20
N LEU A 40 -2.41 -9.78 5.08
CA LEU A 40 -1.09 -9.21 5.30
C LEU A 40 -0.81 -9.06 6.79
N THR A 41 0.43 -9.33 7.17
CA THR A 41 0.93 -9.15 8.52
C THR A 41 2.24 -8.38 8.49
N LYS A 42 2.74 -8.01 9.65
CA LYS A 42 4.02 -7.29 9.74
C LYS A 42 5.17 -8.13 9.19
N GLU A 43 5.10 -9.46 9.28
CA GLU A 43 6.11 -10.36 8.75
C GLU A 43 6.26 -10.26 7.23
N ASP A 44 5.22 -9.80 6.52
CA ASP A 44 5.29 -9.62 5.08
C ASP A 44 6.22 -8.47 4.66
N PHE A 45 6.63 -7.64 5.60
CA PHE A 45 7.62 -6.59 5.37
C PHE A 45 9.03 -7.00 5.84
N ASN A 46 9.20 -8.22 6.34
CA ASN A 46 10.53 -8.74 6.67
C ASN A 46 11.29 -9.16 5.41
N GLY A 47 12.59 -9.01 5.46
CA GLY A 47 13.47 -9.41 4.36
C GLY A 47 13.46 -8.49 3.15
N TRP A 48 12.82 -7.33 3.26
CA TRP A 48 12.93 -6.30 2.22
C TRP A 48 14.36 -5.82 2.12
N VAL A 49 14.79 -5.47 0.92
CA VAL A 49 16.18 -5.10 0.62
C VAL A 49 16.27 -3.64 0.20
N GLN A 50 17.33 -2.99 0.60
CA GLN A 50 17.75 -1.62 0.30
C GLN A 50 16.85 -0.55 0.91
N GLU A 51 15.57 -0.50 0.52
CA GLU A 51 14.63 0.50 1.02
C GLU A 51 13.20 -0.02 1.04
N ARG A 52 12.34 0.65 1.80
CA ARG A 52 10.89 0.41 1.76
C ARG A 52 10.27 1.05 0.53
N GLY A 53 10.67 2.27 0.19
CA GLY A 53 10.13 2.96 -0.97
C GLY A 53 10.66 4.38 -1.12
N LEU A 54 10.31 4.98 -2.25
CA LEU A 54 10.82 6.27 -2.69
C LEU A 54 9.69 7.11 -3.28
N TYR A 55 9.89 8.43 -3.28
CA TYR A 55 8.98 9.40 -3.92
C TYR A 55 7.54 9.29 -3.45
N PHE A 56 7.36 9.18 -2.14
CA PHE A 56 6.02 9.14 -1.55
C PHE A 56 5.32 10.49 -1.76
N PRO A 57 4.01 10.50 -2.06
CA PRO A 57 3.24 11.72 -2.01
C PRO A 57 3.35 12.43 -0.65
N GLY A 58 3.52 13.74 -0.69
CA GLY A 58 3.50 14.59 0.51
C GLY A 58 2.14 15.18 0.80
N LYS A 59 1.29 15.26 -0.24
CA LYS A 59 -0.09 15.71 -0.14
C LYS A 59 -0.97 14.90 -1.08
N TRP A 60 -2.22 14.69 -0.68
CA TRP A 60 -3.21 14.01 -1.50
C TRP A 60 -4.63 14.43 -1.11
N ASP A 61 -5.53 14.28 -2.05
CA ASP A 61 -6.95 14.57 -1.84
C ASP A 61 -7.55 13.64 -0.77
N SER A 62 -8.55 14.13 -0.05
CA SER A 62 -9.21 13.38 1.03
C SER A 62 -9.93 12.12 0.56
N GLN A 63 -10.14 11.94 -0.74
CA GLN A 63 -10.73 10.73 -1.28
C GLN A 63 -9.78 9.54 -1.26
N TYR A 64 -8.48 9.78 -1.11
CA TYR A 64 -7.50 8.70 -0.91
C TYR A 64 -7.47 8.25 0.54
N LYS A 65 -7.36 6.94 0.73
CA LYS A 65 -7.08 6.34 2.02
C LYS A 65 -5.62 5.91 2.05
N ALA A 66 -4.90 6.36 3.07
CA ALA A 66 -3.53 5.92 3.32
C ALA A 66 -3.57 4.63 4.13
N LEU A 67 -2.94 3.58 3.63
CA LEU A 67 -3.00 2.25 4.26
C LEU A 67 -1.82 1.95 5.16
N LEU A 68 -0.67 2.58 4.92
CA LEU A 68 0.57 2.28 5.64
C LEU A 68 1.22 3.57 6.15
N SER A 69 1.89 3.45 7.29
CA SER A 69 2.75 4.50 7.83
C SER A 69 4.11 3.91 8.16
N MET A 70 5.17 4.62 7.82
CA MET A 70 6.55 4.19 8.07
C MET A 70 7.49 5.39 8.08
N HIS A 71 8.64 5.24 8.72
CA HIS A 71 9.66 6.30 8.73
C HIS A 71 11.04 5.72 9.02
N ASP A 72 12.07 6.41 8.57
CA ASP A 72 13.44 6.15 9.00
C ASP A 72 13.63 6.67 10.44
N VAL A 73 14.67 6.20 11.10
CA VAL A 73 14.99 6.64 12.48
C VAL A 73 15.12 8.16 12.52
N ASN A 74 14.52 8.76 13.54
CA ASN A 74 14.51 10.21 13.79
C ASN A 74 13.79 11.04 12.72
N GLU A 75 12.99 10.41 11.88
CA GLU A 75 12.14 11.12 10.91
C GLU A 75 10.66 11.02 11.29
N SER A 76 9.87 11.97 10.80
CA SER A 76 8.43 11.94 11.00
C SER A 76 7.78 10.82 10.17
N PRO A 77 6.63 10.30 10.60
CA PRO A 77 5.92 9.28 9.84
C PRO A 77 5.57 9.74 8.42
N LYS A 78 5.75 8.84 7.44
CA LYS A 78 5.36 9.02 6.04
C LYS A 78 4.18 8.11 5.78
N GLU A 79 3.08 8.67 5.32
CA GLU A 79 1.84 7.93 5.13
C GLU A 79 1.41 7.83 3.67
N GLY A 80 2.23 8.33 2.75
CA GLY A 80 1.92 8.34 1.32
C GLY A 80 2.39 7.13 0.54
N SER A 81 2.95 6.11 1.19
CA SER A 81 3.56 4.98 0.47
C SER A 81 2.56 4.11 -0.29
N LEU A 82 1.32 4.07 0.18
CA LEU A 82 0.24 3.29 -0.44
C LEU A 82 -1.08 4.03 -0.24
N LEU A 83 -1.60 4.58 -1.32
CA LEU A 83 -2.84 5.34 -1.35
C LEU A 83 -3.88 4.65 -2.23
N VAL A 84 -5.12 4.59 -1.78
CA VAL A 84 -6.21 3.93 -2.48
C VAL A 84 -7.42 4.86 -2.52
N ALA A 85 -8.03 4.99 -3.69
CA ALA A 85 -9.26 5.74 -3.85
C ALA A 85 -10.23 4.97 -4.74
N GLN A 86 -11.52 5.08 -4.46
CA GLN A 86 -12.54 4.59 -5.35
C GLN A 86 -12.74 5.58 -6.50
N TYR A 87 -12.82 5.07 -7.71
CA TYR A 87 -13.11 5.87 -8.90
C TYR A 87 -14.10 5.13 -9.78
N GLY A 88 -15.32 5.64 -9.86
CA GLY A 88 -16.40 4.93 -10.54
C GLY A 88 -16.63 3.56 -9.89
N LYS A 89 -16.61 2.50 -10.69
CA LYS A 89 -16.77 1.11 -10.23
C LYS A 89 -15.43 0.45 -9.90
N GLY A 90 -14.33 1.13 -10.14
CA GLY A 90 -12.99 0.59 -9.92
C GLY A 90 -12.28 1.27 -8.76
N GLN A 91 -11.00 0.92 -8.62
CA GLN A 91 -10.14 1.53 -7.64
C GLN A 91 -8.87 2.03 -8.31
N TYR A 92 -8.41 3.19 -7.86
CA TYR A 92 -7.12 3.73 -8.23
C TYR A 92 -6.17 3.54 -7.05
N ILE A 93 -4.99 3.02 -7.35
CA ILE A 93 -3.96 2.76 -6.35
C ILE A 93 -2.68 3.47 -6.77
N TYR A 94 -2.11 4.23 -5.85
CA TYR A 94 -0.76 4.76 -5.98
C TYR A 94 0.13 4.11 -4.94
N THR A 95 1.29 3.63 -5.35
CA THR A 95 2.29 3.14 -4.41
C THR A 95 3.70 3.61 -4.80
N GLY A 96 4.45 4.05 -3.80
CA GLY A 96 5.88 4.33 -3.90
C GLY A 96 6.75 3.23 -3.30
N LEU A 97 6.16 2.12 -2.90
CA LEU A 97 6.91 0.97 -2.37
C LEU A 97 7.82 0.38 -3.44
N SER A 98 8.99 -0.12 -3.02
CA SER A 98 10.06 -0.51 -3.94
C SER A 98 9.88 -1.91 -4.52
N PHE A 99 8.72 -2.21 -5.11
CA PHE A 99 8.45 -3.50 -5.75
C PHE A 99 9.49 -3.87 -6.81
N PHE A 100 10.03 -2.89 -7.50
CA PHE A 100 11.05 -3.11 -8.54
C PHE A 100 12.35 -3.74 -7.99
N ARG A 101 12.59 -3.61 -6.69
CA ARG A 101 13.73 -4.26 -6.01
C ARG A 101 13.32 -5.55 -5.33
N GLU A 102 12.15 -5.54 -4.66
CA GLU A 102 11.73 -6.66 -3.83
C GLU A 102 11.29 -7.87 -4.64
N LEU A 103 10.63 -7.65 -5.78
CA LEU A 103 10.15 -8.75 -6.61
C LEU A 103 11.30 -9.56 -7.23
N PRO A 104 12.34 -8.94 -7.84
CA PRO A 104 13.48 -9.72 -8.34
C PRO A 104 14.23 -10.49 -7.25
N GLU A 105 14.24 -9.99 -6.02
CA GLU A 105 14.90 -10.64 -4.89
C GLU A 105 14.03 -11.75 -4.26
N GLY A 106 12.80 -11.95 -4.75
CA GLY A 106 11.94 -13.02 -4.25
C GLY A 106 11.37 -12.78 -2.86
N VAL A 107 11.18 -11.53 -2.46
CA VAL A 107 10.63 -11.19 -1.14
C VAL A 107 9.15 -11.57 -1.10
N SER A 108 8.79 -12.61 -0.35
CA SER A 108 7.47 -13.22 -0.38
C SER A 108 6.35 -12.24 0.00
N GLY A 109 6.58 -11.38 0.98
CA GLY A 109 5.60 -10.38 1.40
C GLY A 109 5.28 -9.36 0.31
N ALA A 110 6.26 -8.98 -0.51
CA ALA A 110 6.05 -8.09 -1.64
C ALA A 110 5.14 -8.73 -2.69
N TYR A 111 5.31 -10.02 -2.97
CA TYR A 111 4.42 -10.76 -3.88
C TYR A 111 2.99 -10.83 -3.34
N LYS A 112 2.82 -11.08 -2.04
CA LYS A 112 1.50 -11.11 -1.41
C LYS A 112 0.81 -9.75 -1.52
N LEU A 113 1.53 -8.67 -1.22
CA LEU A 113 0.98 -7.33 -1.33
C LEU A 113 0.61 -7.00 -2.79
N LEU A 114 1.48 -7.32 -3.74
CA LEU A 114 1.19 -7.09 -5.16
C LEU A 114 -0.07 -7.85 -5.58
N ALA A 115 -0.22 -9.12 -5.20
CA ALA A 115 -1.40 -9.91 -5.48
C ALA A 115 -2.67 -9.23 -4.94
N ASN A 116 -2.59 -8.67 -3.73
CA ASN A 116 -3.71 -7.95 -3.14
C ASN A 116 -4.04 -6.67 -3.93
N LEU A 117 -3.03 -5.93 -4.37
CA LEU A 117 -3.23 -4.71 -5.14
C LEU A 117 -3.91 -4.99 -6.49
N VAL A 118 -3.45 -6.00 -7.23
CA VAL A 118 -4.06 -6.34 -8.53
C VAL A 118 -5.44 -7.00 -8.38
N SER A 119 -5.78 -7.46 -7.19
CA SER A 119 -7.08 -8.02 -6.86
C SER A 119 -8.05 -7.00 -6.26
N ALA A 120 -7.63 -5.74 -6.15
CA ALA A 120 -8.47 -4.68 -5.59
C ALA A 120 -9.80 -4.58 -6.36
N GLY A 121 -10.88 -4.46 -5.61
CA GLY A 121 -12.23 -4.41 -6.18
C GLY A 121 -12.91 -5.77 -6.33
N LYS A 122 -12.17 -6.85 -6.43
CA LYS A 122 -12.76 -8.20 -6.54
C LYS A 122 -13.50 -8.62 -5.27
N GLN A 123 -13.13 -8.05 -4.14
CA GLN A 123 -13.83 -8.31 -2.87
C GLN A 123 -15.32 -8.02 -2.94
N ASN A 124 -15.72 -7.06 -3.77
CA ASN A 124 -17.12 -6.70 -3.97
C ASN A 124 -17.90 -7.76 -4.77
N GLN A 125 -17.18 -8.66 -5.45
CA GLN A 125 -17.75 -9.75 -6.25
C GLN A 125 -17.84 -11.05 -5.47
N LEU A 126 -17.27 -11.10 -4.26
CA LEU A 126 -17.32 -12.30 -3.43
C LEU A 126 -18.71 -12.50 -2.83
N PRO A 127 -19.15 -13.76 -2.67
CA PRO A 127 -20.38 -14.08 -1.94
C PRO A 127 -20.36 -13.48 -0.53
N PRO A 128 -21.52 -13.09 0.02
CA PRO A 128 -21.58 -12.50 1.36
C PRO A 128 -20.94 -13.35 2.46
N THR A 129 -21.06 -14.67 2.37
CA THR A 129 -20.47 -15.60 3.32
C THR A 129 -18.95 -15.52 3.35
N GLU A 130 -18.30 -15.36 2.18
CA GLU A 130 -16.84 -15.23 2.10
C GLU A 130 -16.38 -13.87 2.62
N LYS A 131 -17.13 -12.80 2.35
CA LYS A 131 -16.84 -11.48 2.91
C LYS A 131 -16.87 -11.48 4.44
N ILE A 132 -17.81 -12.17 5.04
CA ILE A 132 -17.90 -12.31 6.49
C ILE A 132 -16.70 -13.09 7.04
N LYS A 133 -16.29 -14.18 6.40
CA LYS A 133 -15.10 -14.94 6.78
C LYS A 133 -13.82 -14.10 6.75
N LYS A 134 -13.71 -13.17 5.81
CA LYS A 134 -12.53 -12.29 5.67
C LYS A 134 -12.47 -11.22 6.76
N LYS A 135 -13.57 -10.91 7.43
CA LYS A 135 -13.60 -9.92 8.51
C LYS A 135 -13.19 -10.49 9.87
N LYS A 136 -13.07 -11.78 9.99
CA LYS A 136 -12.61 -12.45 11.19
C LYS A 136 -11.11 -12.70 11.13
#